data_cbc049da0327a735252f69cc77f9ca13
#
_entry.id   cbc049da0327a735252f69cc77f9ca13
#
_cell.length_a   1.000
_cell.length_b   1.000
_cell.length_c   1.000
_cell.angle_alpha   90.00
_cell.angle_beta   90.00
_cell.angle_gamma   90.00
#
_symmetry.space_group_name_H-M   'P 1'
#
loop_
_entity.id
_entity.type
_entity.pdbx_description
1 polymer ?
#
loop_
_entity_poly.entity_id
_entity_poly.type
_entity_poly.pdbx_seq_one_letter_code
_entity_poly.pdbx_strand_id
1 'polypeptide(L)'
;QEQTGNINRVSWTLVDKLTKHYERNQYRNFLHAERPVQDKERFAGLKPVKATITVQPEETKEISNLLLGIFFEDINYSADGGLYAELIQNRDFEYDPSDREGDKNWNSTHSWKLEGDNATFTINTSDPVHPNNPHYAVLNIQQPGAVLTNAGFDGIALQAGEKYDFSLFGRIPAGHKS
;
A
#
# COMPACT_ATOMS: atom_id res chain seq x y z
N GLN A 1 30.69 17.43 2.26
CA GLN A 1 29.86 17.26 3.46
C GLN A 1 30.77 17.32 4.67
N GLU A 2 30.62 18.36 5.49
CA GLU A 2 31.30 18.45 6.77
C GLU A 2 30.65 17.44 7.73
N GLN A 3 31.44 16.49 8.22
CA GLN A 3 31.02 15.60 9.28
C GLN A 3 31.38 16.23 10.62
N THR A 4 30.39 16.58 11.40
CA THR A 4 30.55 16.99 12.79
C THR A 4 30.59 15.75 13.68
N GLY A 5 31.70 15.57 14.40
CA GLY A 5 31.88 14.50 15.37
C GLY A 5 32.20 15.04 16.76
N ASN A 6 31.78 14.33 17.81
CA ASN A 6 32.16 14.58 19.19
C ASN A 6 33.31 13.66 19.60
N ILE A 7 34.33 14.22 20.21
CA ILE A 7 35.45 13.46 20.78
C ILE A 7 35.23 13.34 22.28
N ASN A 8 35.06 12.12 22.78
CA ASN A 8 34.92 11.81 24.20
C ASN A 8 36.11 10.97 24.67
N ARG A 9 36.64 11.28 25.84
CA ARG A 9 37.67 10.46 26.50
C ARG A 9 36.99 9.30 27.21
N VAL A 10 37.27 8.06 26.76
CA VAL A 10 36.70 6.84 27.34
C VAL A 10 37.77 5.89 27.83
N SER A 11 37.48 5.05 28.82
CA SER A 11 38.43 4.05 29.30
C SER A 11 38.59 2.90 28.30
N TRP A 12 39.79 2.31 28.25
CA TRP A 12 40.07 1.13 27.45
C TRP A 12 39.14 -0.04 27.80
N THR A 13 38.73 -0.18 29.06
CA THR A 13 37.75 -1.19 29.47
C THR A 13 36.41 -1.01 28.81
N LEU A 14 35.99 0.22 28.58
CA LEU A 14 34.73 0.49 27.85
C LEU A 14 34.86 0.18 26.36
N VAL A 15 36.01 0.57 25.76
CA VAL A 15 36.30 0.23 24.36
C VAL A 15 36.28 -1.27 24.14
N ASP A 16 36.97 -2.04 25.00
CA ASP A 16 37.01 -3.51 24.92
C ASP A 16 35.62 -4.15 25.06
N LYS A 17 34.78 -3.65 25.97
CA LYS A 17 33.41 -4.10 26.13
C LYS A 17 32.55 -3.84 24.88
N LEU A 18 32.67 -2.66 24.30
CA LEU A 18 31.94 -2.27 23.07
C LEU A 18 32.38 -3.10 21.88
N THR A 19 33.72 -3.30 21.72
CA THR A 19 34.25 -4.15 20.64
C THR A 19 33.75 -5.57 20.75
N LYS A 20 33.85 -6.17 21.94
CA LYS A 20 33.34 -7.53 22.17
C LYS A 20 31.81 -7.65 21.96
N HIS A 21 31.07 -6.62 22.33
CA HIS A 21 29.63 -6.57 22.07
C HIS A 21 29.34 -6.50 20.57
N TYR A 22 30.06 -5.66 19.83
CA TYR A 22 29.94 -5.54 18.39
C TYR A 22 30.29 -6.86 17.68
N GLU A 23 31.40 -7.48 18.01
CA GLU A 23 31.85 -8.76 17.45
C GLU A 23 30.82 -9.87 17.71
N ARG A 24 30.26 -9.93 18.93
CA ARG A 24 29.18 -10.89 19.24
C ARG A 24 27.94 -10.64 18.40
N ASN A 25 27.55 -9.41 18.19
CA ASN A 25 26.38 -9.09 17.36
C ASN A 25 26.65 -9.41 15.89
N GLN A 26 27.83 -9.15 15.37
CA GLN A 26 28.21 -9.55 14.02
C GLN A 26 28.19 -11.05 13.85
N TYR A 27 28.72 -11.79 14.81
CA TYR A 27 28.69 -13.25 14.80
C TYR A 27 27.27 -13.81 14.88
N ARG A 28 26.41 -13.25 15.73
CA ARG A 28 25.00 -13.63 15.81
C ARG A 28 24.27 -13.36 14.50
N ASN A 29 24.46 -12.19 13.90
CA ASN A 29 23.89 -11.84 12.61
C ASN A 29 24.35 -12.80 11.50
N PHE A 30 25.63 -13.18 11.53
CA PHE A 30 26.18 -14.19 10.62
C PHE A 30 25.49 -15.55 10.80
N LEU A 31 25.29 -15.99 12.05
CA LEU A 31 24.62 -17.27 12.35
C LEU A 31 23.14 -17.26 11.95
N HIS A 32 22.47 -16.10 12.08
CA HIS A 32 21.06 -15.96 11.72
C HIS A 32 20.84 -15.67 10.23
N ALA A 33 21.89 -15.30 9.49
CA ALA A 33 21.79 -15.14 8.05
C ALA A 33 21.54 -16.48 7.38
N GLU A 34 20.39 -16.64 6.77
CA GLU A 34 20.08 -17.83 5.97
C GLU A 34 20.95 -17.83 4.69
N ARG A 35 21.94 -18.70 4.69
CA ARG A 35 22.84 -18.89 3.56
C ARG A 35 22.97 -20.39 3.27
N PRO A 36 22.05 -20.97 2.48
CA PRO A 36 22.03 -22.43 2.20
C PRO A 36 23.36 -22.99 1.67
N VAL A 37 24.15 -22.16 0.98
CA VAL A 37 25.47 -22.54 0.47
C VAL A 37 26.45 -22.92 1.61
N GLN A 38 26.28 -22.36 2.78
CA GLN A 38 27.13 -22.57 3.96
C GLN A 38 26.57 -23.64 4.94
N ASP A 39 25.43 -24.24 4.65
CA ASP A 39 24.77 -25.18 5.56
C ASP A 39 25.59 -26.41 5.83
N LYS A 40 26.35 -26.89 4.85
CA LYS A 40 27.27 -28.02 5.04
C LYS A 40 28.32 -27.76 6.10
N GLU A 41 28.85 -26.54 6.17
CA GLU A 41 29.85 -26.12 7.15
C GLU A 41 29.20 -25.77 8.49
N ARG A 42 28.11 -25.01 8.46
CA ARG A 42 27.36 -24.56 9.63
C ARG A 42 26.82 -25.74 10.46
N PHE A 43 26.38 -26.79 9.80
CA PHE A 43 25.73 -27.93 10.41
C PHE A 43 26.57 -29.21 10.38
N ALA A 44 27.86 -29.11 10.02
CA ALA A 44 28.77 -30.28 9.97
C ALA A 44 28.87 -31.08 11.30
N GLY A 45 28.64 -30.38 12.43
CA GLY A 45 28.66 -31.00 13.78
C GLY A 45 27.30 -31.51 14.28
N LEU A 46 26.24 -31.38 13.49
CA LEU A 46 24.92 -31.87 13.89
C LEU A 46 24.85 -33.38 13.84
N LYS A 47 24.42 -33.97 14.92
CA LYS A 47 24.15 -35.42 15.01
C LYS A 47 22.65 -35.65 14.79
N PRO A 48 22.27 -36.77 14.15
CA PRO A 48 20.88 -37.16 14.02
C PRO A 48 20.22 -37.25 15.39
N VAL A 49 19.09 -36.56 15.57
CA VAL A 49 18.28 -36.59 16.78
C VAL A 49 17.01 -37.37 16.48
N LYS A 50 16.67 -38.32 17.35
CA LYS A 50 15.36 -38.96 17.32
C LYS A 50 14.44 -38.18 18.23
N ALA A 51 13.36 -37.66 17.68
CA ALA A 51 12.30 -37.03 18.45
C ALA A 51 11.00 -37.81 18.27
N THR A 52 10.24 -37.95 19.35
CA THR A 52 8.90 -38.52 19.30
C THR A 52 7.92 -37.42 19.70
N ILE A 53 6.95 -37.17 18.83
CA ILE A 53 5.86 -36.23 19.10
C ILE A 53 4.63 -37.07 19.36
N THR A 54 4.08 -36.95 20.58
CA THR A 54 2.82 -37.59 20.95
C THR A 54 1.71 -36.55 20.93
N VAL A 55 0.71 -36.78 20.10
CA VAL A 55 -0.49 -35.94 20.04
C VAL A 55 -1.54 -36.53 20.97
N GLN A 56 -2.10 -35.71 21.82
CA GLN A 56 -3.19 -36.05 22.74
C GLN A 56 -4.48 -35.43 22.26
N PRO A 57 -5.23 -36.10 21.38
CA PRO A 57 -6.41 -35.49 20.74
C PRO A 57 -7.55 -35.15 21.67
N GLU A 58 -7.59 -35.77 22.85
CA GLU A 58 -8.56 -35.52 23.91
C GLU A 58 -8.26 -34.25 24.74
N GLU A 59 -7.04 -33.77 24.71
CA GLU A 59 -6.63 -32.52 25.38
C GLU A 59 -6.73 -31.33 24.44
N THR A 60 -7.93 -31.05 23.95
CA THR A 60 -8.15 -29.94 23.06
C THR A 60 -8.45 -28.64 23.79
N LYS A 61 -8.04 -27.54 23.24
CA LYS A 61 -8.47 -26.18 23.62
C LYS A 61 -9.12 -25.50 22.43
N GLU A 62 -10.19 -24.81 22.72
CA GLU A 62 -10.80 -23.97 21.72
C GLU A 62 -9.83 -22.84 21.31
N ILE A 63 -9.59 -22.71 20.03
CA ILE A 63 -8.75 -21.66 19.46
C ILE A 63 -9.68 -20.60 18.89
N SER A 64 -9.47 -19.34 19.28
CA SER A 64 -10.21 -18.23 18.69
C SER A 64 -10.05 -18.22 17.18
N ASN A 65 -11.16 -18.06 16.47
CA ASN A 65 -11.15 -17.89 15.00
C ASN A 65 -10.44 -16.60 14.54
N LEU A 66 -10.16 -15.70 15.48
CA LEU A 66 -9.37 -14.48 15.21
C LEU A 66 -7.86 -14.70 15.35
N LEU A 67 -7.41 -15.89 15.78
CA LEU A 67 -5.98 -16.21 15.92
C LEU A 67 -5.30 -16.41 14.55
N LEU A 68 -6.05 -16.90 13.58
CA LEU A 68 -5.57 -17.11 12.21
C LEU A 68 -6.09 -15.98 11.33
N GLY A 69 -5.20 -15.37 10.60
CA GLY A 69 -5.50 -14.32 9.64
C GLY A 69 -4.65 -14.49 8.40
N ILE A 70 -4.81 -13.57 7.48
CA ILE A 70 -3.95 -13.45 6.30
C ILE A 70 -3.09 -12.20 6.46
N PHE A 71 -1.87 -12.26 5.96
CA PHE A 71 -1.09 -11.07 5.71
C PHE A 71 -1.66 -10.40 4.46
N PHE A 72 -2.05 -9.13 4.61
CA PHE A 72 -2.55 -8.34 3.51
C PHE A 72 -1.75 -7.05 3.42
N GLU A 73 -1.31 -6.71 2.24
CA GLU A 73 -0.59 -5.49 1.94
C GLU A 73 -1.11 -4.93 0.61
N ASP A 74 -1.42 -3.64 0.57
CA ASP A 74 -1.93 -3.00 -0.64
C ASP A 74 -0.81 -2.70 -1.63
N ILE A 75 -0.41 -3.73 -2.37
CA ILE A 75 0.57 -3.66 -3.44
C ILE A 75 -0.13 -3.93 -4.77
N ASN A 76 0.21 -3.17 -5.80
CA ASN A 76 -0.33 -3.33 -7.15
C ASN A 76 -1.87 -3.35 -7.21
N TYR A 77 -2.51 -2.42 -6.51
CA TYR A 77 -3.98 -2.30 -6.43
C TYR A 77 -4.67 -3.53 -5.86
N SER A 78 -4.05 -4.20 -4.88
CA SER A 78 -4.62 -5.41 -4.30
C SER A 78 -5.86 -5.15 -3.42
N ALA A 79 -6.02 -3.94 -2.89
CA ALA A 79 -7.21 -3.50 -2.19
C ALA A 79 -8.24 -2.92 -3.15
N ASP A 80 -8.04 -1.69 -3.57
CA ASP A 80 -8.92 -0.97 -4.51
C ASP A 80 -8.56 -1.36 -5.94
N GLY A 81 -9.51 -1.88 -6.69
CA GLY A 81 -9.27 -2.54 -7.99
C GLY A 81 -8.92 -4.03 -7.90
N GLY A 82 -8.73 -4.56 -6.68
CA GLY A 82 -8.48 -5.96 -6.39
C GLY A 82 -9.57 -6.60 -5.53
N LEU A 83 -9.36 -6.74 -4.21
CA LEU A 83 -10.36 -7.30 -3.28
C LEU A 83 -11.67 -6.51 -3.28
N TYR A 84 -11.60 -5.21 -3.38
CA TYR A 84 -12.73 -4.35 -3.68
C TYR A 84 -12.80 -4.20 -5.21
N ALA A 85 -13.77 -4.85 -5.82
CA ALA A 85 -13.92 -4.97 -7.27
C ALA A 85 -14.42 -3.67 -7.95
N GLU A 86 -13.79 -2.55 -7.60
CA GLU A 86 -14.01 -1.25 -8.23
C GLU A 86 -13.21 -1.17 -9.54
N LEU A 87 -13.83 -0.65 -10.58
CA LEU A 87 -13.19 -0.50 -11.88
C LEU A 87 -12.78 0.95 -12.18
N ILE A 88 -13.34 1.92 -11.43
CA ILE A 88 -13.06 3.34 -11.57
C ILE A 88 -11.99 3.75 -10.57
N GLN A 89 -10.78 3.97 -11.02
CA GLN A 89 -9.69 4.42 -10.16
C GLN A 89 -9.91 5.88 -9.72
N ASN A 90 -9.57 6.21 -8.46
CA ASN A 90 -9.75 7.55 -7.90
C ASN A 90 -11.19 8.07 -8.09
N ARG A 91 -12.17 7.21 -7.81
CA ARG A 91 -13.62 7.47 -7.99
C ARG A 91 -14.14 8.61 -7.13
N ASP A 92 -13.47 8.86 -6.01
CA ASP A 92 -13.80 9.84 -4.97
C ASP A 92 -12.93 11.10 -5.03
N PHE A 93 -11.95 11.16 -5.94
CA PHE A 93 -11.00 12.27 -6.13
C PHE A 93 -10.13 12.57 -4.89
N GLU A 94 -9.92 11.58 -4.02
CA GLU A 94 -9.19 11.74 -2.75
C GLU A 94 -7.69 11.41 -2.85
N TYR A 95 -7.18 11.02 -4.02
CA TYR A 95 -5.75 10.76 -4.16
C TYR A 95 -4.93 12.02 -3.90
N ASP A 96 -3.91 11.88 -3.05
CA ASP A 96 -3.00 12.96 -2.66
C ASP A 96 -1.54 12.58 -2.98
N PRO A 97 -0.69 13.52 -3.44
CA PRO A 97 0.72 13.26 -3.70
C PRO A 97 1.50 12.73 -2.49
N SER A 98 1.02 12.95 -1.27
CA SER A 98 1.64 12.40 -0.06
C SER A 98 1.43 10.89 0.12
N ASP A 99 0.42 10.31 -0.53
CA ASP A 99 0.14 8.87 -0.45
C ASP A 99 1.16 8.04 -1.24
N ARG A 100 1.83 8.67 -2.21
CA ARG A 100 2.79 8.01 -3.08
C ARG A 100 4.01 8.91 -3.30
N GLU A 101 4.97 8.79 -2.40
CA GLU A 101 6.17 9.62 -2.41
C GLU A 101 6.88 9.59 -3.77
N GLY A 102 7.14 10.76 -4.33
CA GLY A 102 7.81 10.94 -5.61
C GLY A 102 6.91 10.96 -6.84
N ASP A 103 5.64 10.58 -6.75
CA ASP A 103 4.71 10.61 -7.87
C ASP A 103 3.79 11.83 -7.82
N LYS A 104 4.15 12.89 -8.55
CA LYS A 104 3.35 14.12 -8.65
C LYS A 104 2.03 13.94 -9.40
N ASN A 105 1.89 12.85 -10.15
CA ASN A 105 0.64 12.55 -10.87
C ASN A 105 -0.37 11.86 -9.97
N TRP A 106 0.04 11.39 -8.79
CA TRP A 106 -0.85 10.82 -7.80
C TRP A 106 -1.57 11.94 -7.04
N ASN A 107 -2.62 12.46 -7.64
CA ASN A 107 -3.38 13.61 -7.15
C ASN A 107 -4.87 13.42 -7.41
N SER A 108 -5.69 14.35 -6.97
CA SER A 108 -7.14 14.28 -7.06
C SER A 108 -7.72 14.13 -8.48
N THR A 109 -6.94 14.41 -9.53
CA THR A 109 -7.34 14.16 -10.92
C THR A 109 -6.72 12.93 -11.54
N HIS A 110 -5.93 12.17 -10.78
CA HIS A 110 -5.29 10.94 -11.25
C HIS A 110 -6.31 10.00 -11.91
N SER A 111 -5.96 9.40 -13.02
CA SER A 111 -6.79 8.53 -13.85
C SER A 111 -7.98 9.20 -14.55
N TRP A 112 -8.21 10.49 -14.34
CA TRP A 112 -9.25 11.24 -15.02
C TRP A 112 -8.69 12.17 -16.09
N LYS A 113 -9.32 12.17 -17.26
CA LYS A 113 -8.93 13.01 -18.39
C LYS A 113 -10.16 13.62 -19.02
N LEU A 114 -10.14 14.94 -19.15
CA LEU A 114 -11.13 15.68 -19.94
C LEU A 114 -10.62 15.84 -21.37
N GLU A 115 -11.47 15.55 -22.35
CA GLU A 115 -11.25 15.80 -23.76
C GLU A 115 -12.33 16.76 -24.29
N GLY A 116 -11.93 17.67 -25.17
CA GLY A 116 -12.79 18.71 -25.75
C GLY A 116 -12.47 20.10 -25.22
N ASP A 117 -12.44 21.08 -26.12
CA ASP A 117 -11.97 22.44 -25.84
C ASP A 117 -13.02 23.35 -25.17
N ASN A 118 -14.27 22.90 -25.12
CA ASN A 118 -15.41 23.70 -24.62
C ASN A 118 -15.90 23.26 -23.25
N ALA A 119 -15.03 22.71 -22.43
CA ALA A 119 -15.34 22.29 -21.08
C ALA A 119 -14.15 22.48 -20.16
N THR A 120 -14.42 22.59 -18.86
CA THR A 120 -13.41 22.60 -17.81
C THR A 120 -13.75 21.52 -16.78
N PHE A 121 -12.72 20.90 -16.25
CA PHE A 121 -12.78 19.90 -15.18
C PHE A 121 -11.90 20.37 -14.03
N THR A 122 -12.50 20.56 -12.86
CA THR A 122 -11.81 21.00 -11.64
C THR A 122 -12.31 20.21 -10.45
N ILE A 123 -11.46 20.09 -9.44
CA ILE A 123 -11.83 19.48 -8.15
C ILE A 123 -12.14 20.58 -7.15
N ASN A 124 -13.22 20.42 -6.40
CA ASN A 124 -13.67 21.36 -5.38
C ASN A 124 -14.01 20.62 -4.08
N THR A 125 -14.02 21.36 -2.97
CA THR A 125 -14.29 20.84 -1.61
C THR A 125 -15.33 21.66 -0.84
N SER A 126 -15.89 22.72 -1.45
CA SER A 126 -16.73 23.70 -0.73
C SER A 126 -18.09 23.17 -0.30
N ASP A 127 -18.63 22.18 -1.02
CA ASP A 127 -19.98 21.64 -0.78
C ASP A 127 -20.02 20.14 -1.15
N PRO A 128 -19.30 19.28 -0.40
CA PRO A 128 -19.15 17.86 -0.70
C PRO A 128 -20.43 17.06 -0.48
N VAL A 129 -20.49 15.88 -1.09
CA VAL A 129 -21.57 14.89 -0.84
C VAL A 129 -21.53 14.42 0.61
N HIS A 130 -20.33 14.23 1.17
CA HIS A 130 -20.14 13.79 2.54
C HIS A 130 -18.86 14.41 3.15
N PRO A 131 -18.84 14.79 4.44
CA PRO A 131 -17.64 15.36 5.07
C PRO A 131 -16.39 14.49 5.04
N ASN A 132 -16.55 13.17 5.05
CA ASN A 132 -15.42 12.22 4.97
C ASN A 132 -14.94 11.97 3.55
N ASN A 133 -15.60 12.53 2.54
CA ASN A 133 -15.21 12.54 1.15
C ASN A 133 -15.38 13.97 0.62
N PRO A 134 -14.44 14.86 0.97
CA PRO A 134 -14.59 16.28 0.71
C PRO A 134 -14.41 16.67 -0.75
N HIS A 135 -13.70 15.87 -1.56
CA HIS A 135 -13.44 16.21 -2.95
C HIS A 135 -14.58 15.80 -3.88
N TYR A 136 -14.86 16.64 -4.85
CA TYR A 136 -15.79 16.34 -5.93
C TYR A 136 -15.41 17.04 -7.23
N ALA A 137 -15.76 16.42 -8.35
CA ALA A 137 -15.53 16.97 -9.67
C ALA A 137 -16.56 18.05 -10.03
N VAL A 138 -16.10 19.13 -10.60
CA VAL A 138 -16.93 20.16 -11.23
C VAL A 138 -16.65 20.18 -12.73
N LEU A 139 -17.66 19.84 -13.51
CA LEU A 139 -17.65 19.94 -14.98
C LEU A 139 -18.42 21.17 -15.40
N ASN A 140 -17.77 22.10 -16.07
CA ASN A 140 -18.40 23.21 -16.71
C ASN A 140 -18.34 23.02 -18.23
N ILE A 141 -19.47 22.67 -18.84
CA ILE A 141 -19.60 22.34 -20.25
C ILE A 141 -20.30 23.51 -20.96
N GLN A 142 -19.60 24.15 -21.87
CA GLN A 142 -20.13 25.29 -22.64
C GLN A 142 -20.85 24.84 -23.92
N GLN A 143 -20.39 23.74 -24.51
CA GLN A 143 -20.96 23.14 -25.72
C GLN A 143 -20.89 21.62 -25.66
N PRO A 144 -21.78 20.91 -26.36
CA PRO A 144 -21.72 19.45 -26.48
C PRO A 144 -20.40 18.96 -27.07
N GLY A 145 -19.99 17.74 -26.71
CA GLY A 145 -18.81 17.08 -27.26
C GLY A 145 -17.66 16.90 -26.26
N ALA A 146 -17.76 17.42 -25.04
CA ALA A 146 -16.79 17.11 -23.99
C ALA A 146 -16.94 15.65 -23.51
N VAL A 147 -15.82 14.98 -23.28
CA VAL A 147 -15.75 13.61 -22.78
C VAL A 147 -14.86 13.57 -21.56
N LEU A 148 -15.37 13.12 -20.43
CA LEU A 148 -14.58 12.81 -19.24
C LEU A 148 -14.34 11.30 -19.19
N THR A 149 -13.08 10.90 -19.23
CA THR A 149 -12.65 9.52 -19.28
C THR A 149 -11.95 9.13 -17.97
N ASN A 150 -12.19 7.92 -17.50
CA ASN A 150 -11.39 7.30 -16.43
C ASN A 150 -10.56 6.14 -17.01
N ALA A 151 -9.29 6.10 -16.67
CA ALA A 151 -8.36 5.09 -17.17
C ALA A 151 -8.47 3.73 -16.46
N GLY A 152 -9.18 3.68 -15.32
CA GLY A 152 -9.23 2.49 -14.47
C GLY A 152 -7.88 2.18 -13.82
N PHE A 153 -7.71 0.95 -13.38
CA PHE A 153 -6.47 0.41 -12.83
C PHE A 153 -5.65 -0.24 -13.94
N ASP A 154 -4.85 0.58 -14.66
CA ASP A 154 -4.14 0.17 -15.89
C ASP A 154 -5.05 -0.34 -17.00
N GLY A 155 -6.27 0.20 -17.06
CA GLY A 155 -7.36 -0.19 -17.95
C GLY A 155 -8.57 -0.71 -17.19
N ILE A 156 -9.71 -0.80 -17.91
CA ILE A 156 -10.94 -1.40 -17.41
C ILE A 156 -11.16 -2.68 -18.21
N ALA A 157 -10.97 -3.83 -17.56
CA ALA A 157 -11.20 -5.13 -18.18
C ALA A 157 -12.70 -5.48 -18.13
N LEU A 158 -13.34 -5.48 -19.30
CA LEU A 158 -14.73 -5.90 -19.45
C LEU A 158 -14.80 -7.26 -20.12
N GLN A 159 -15.62 -8.16 -19.58
CA GLN A 159 -15.82 -9.50 -20.08
C GLN A 159 -17.21 -9.62 -20.72
N ALA A 160 -17.27 -10.17 -21.92
CA ALA A 160 -18.53 -10.34 -22.62
C ALA A 160 -19.49 -11.28 -21.86
N GLY A 161 -20.72 -10.82 -21.67
CA GLY A 161 -21.76 -11.59 -20.94
C GLY A 161 -21.84 -11.31 -19.45
N GLU A 162 -20.85 -10.64 -18.86
CA GLU A 162 -20.89 -10.23 -17.46
C GLU A 162 -21.75 -8.99 -17.25
N LYS A 163 -22.24 -8.83 -16.02
CA LYS A 163 -23.02 -7.65 -15.61
C LYS A 163 -22.12 -6.70 -14.83
N TYR A 164 -22.24 -5.43 -15.13
CA TYR A 164 -21.54 -4.36 -14.47
C TYR A 164 -22.53 -3.32 -13.97
N ASP A 165 -22.40 -2.92 -12.72
CA ASP A 165 -23.21 -1.87 -12.12
C ASP A 165 -22.39 -0.56 -12.13
N PHE A 166 -23.01 0.51 -12.63
CA PHE A 166 -22.43 1.83 -12.61
C PHE A 166 -23.33 2.78 -11.83
N SER A 167 -22.75 3.53 -10.90
CA SER A 167 -23.45 4.57 -10.14
C SER A 167 -22.61 5.83 -10.04
N LEU A 168 -23.28 6.97 -9.98
CA LEU A 168 -22.65 8.25 -9.71
C LEU A 168 -23.61 9.16 -8.91
N PHE A 169 -23.03 10.03 -8.10
CA PHE A 169 -23.77 11.14 -7.48
C PHE A 169 -23.48 12.41 -8.28
N GLY A 170 -24.53 13.06 -8.73
CA GLY A 170 -24.41 14.30 -9.50
C GLY A 170 -25.48 15.30 -9.13
N ARG A 171 -25.14 16.58 -9.27
CA ARG A 171 -26.09 17.69 -9.11
C ARG A 171 -25.81 18.79 -10.13
N ILE A 172 -26.84 19.51 -10.50
CA ILE A 172 -26.73 20.70 -11.31
C ILE A 172 -27.05 21.89 -10.40
N PRO A 173 -26.10 22.82 -10.17
CA PRO A 173 -26.37 24.01 -9.35
C PRO A 173 -27.53 24.85 -9.92
N ALA A 174 -28.27 25.50 -9.04
CA ALA A 174 -29.38 26.38 -9.43
C ALA A 174 -28.90 27.48 -10.40
N GLY A 175 -29.66 27.72 -11.47
CA GLY A 175 -29.32 28.69 -12.52
C GLY A 175 -28.50 28.16 -13.67
N HIS A 176 -28.04 26.87 -13.62
CA HIS A 176 -27.39 26.20 -14.73
C HIS A 176 -28.40 25.33 -15.52
N LYS A 177 -28.12 25.10 -16.78
CA LYS A 177 -28.89 24.19 -17.64
C LYS A 177 -28.23 22.82 -17.65
N SER A 178 -29.06 21.78 -17.70
CA SER A 178 -28.63 20.39 -17.97
C SER A 178 -28.30 20.19 -19.42
#